data_212c57a93f59c8ef1a4a365dd87278dc
#
_entry.id   212c57a93f59c8ef1a4a365dd87278dc
#
_cell.length_a   1.000
_cell.length_b   1.000
_cell.length_c   1.000
_cell.angle_alpha   90.00
_cell.angle_beta   90.00
_cell.angle_gamma   90.00
#
_symmetry.space_group_name_H-M   'P 1'
#
loop_
_entity.id
_entity.type
_entity.pdbx_description
1 polymer ?
#
loop_
_entity_poly.entity_id
_entity_poly.type
_entity_poly.pdbx_seq_one_letter_code
_entity_poly.pdbx_strand_id
1 'polypeptide(L)'
;MVVVVVSSLIMEPAARAENEADIAEDIRFGDFNILAYRDSNNISPTTWYEPDNRSQAIPRIIKDNDWDVVNLQEVQTAFRRKDGSMTPSQIEDMRASADLSAYDFAATDKEGCNFSTSNPMPKIWMQPILYKSDKFALVTQGCFVMSQTPNDFSETSFGWPRNITSWARLRSKANSGEFYVFNTHIAANYGPIGGGGGGVPRQEWLNHQVDQANVLISQIKVINDENLPMMLSGDFNSTFETTPVSAAGTVLDSGLFIDSYNSAETVLTDGPTWNQLVEHGRFTGKIDHILIGEENSPVVTEYAVVPTMRKDADGTLHFASDHNAVSTHVILHWAPPEA
;
A
#
# COMPACT_ATOMS: atom_id res chain seq x y z
N MET A 1 67.40 -15.69 -47.25
CA MET A 1 66.26 -14.77 -47.28
C MET A 1 65.05 -15.62 -46.93
N VAL A 2 64.59 -15.54 -45.64
CA VAL A 2 63.50 -16.34 -45.16
C VAL A 2 62.28 -15.36 -45.09
N VAL A 3 61.26 -15.69 -45.86
CA VAL A 3 60.00 -14.91 -45.85
C VAL A 3 59.06 -15.51 -44.76
N VAL A 4 58.79 -14.77 -43.69
CA VAL A 4 57.82 -15.15 -42.68
C VAL A 4 56.51 -14.56 -43.13
N VAL A 5 55.55 -15.41 -43.48
CA VAL A 5 54.14 -15.02 -43.72
C VAL A 5 53.38 -15.01 -42.34
N VAL A 6 53.05 -13.84 -41.87
CA VAL A 6 52.17 -13.68 -40.69
C VAL A 6 50.73 -13.70 -41.18
N SER A 7 50.02 -14.79 -40.91
CA SER A 7 48.54 -14.85 -41.10
C SER A 7 47.86 -14.17 -39.91
N SER A 8 47.23 -13.02 -40.16
CA SER A 8 46.34 -12.36 -39.20
C SER A 8 45.01 -13.12 -39.18
N LEU A 9 44.74 -13.83 -38.10
CA LEU A 9 43.37 -14.28 -37.77
C LEU A 9 42.51 -13.05 -37.46
N ILE A 10 41.59 -12.74 -38.34
CA ILE A 10 40.52 -11.81 -38.07
C ILE A 10 39.51 -12.63 -37.23
N MET A 11 39.47 -12.37 -35.93
CA MET A 11 38.35 -12.83 -35.08
C MET A 11 37.13 -12.04 -35.50
N GLU A 12 36.14 -12.71 -36.09
CA GLU A 12 34.78 -12.16 -36.21
C GLU A 12 34.25 -11.86 -34.80
N PRO A 13 33.62 -10.69 -34.59
CA PRO A 13 32.97 -10.43 -33.32
C PRO A 13 31.85 -11.48 -33.15
N ALA A 14 31.88 -12.19 -32.03
CA ALA A 14 30.81 -13.10 -31.64
C ALA A 14 29.47 -12.38 -31.78
N ALA A 15 28.57 -12.95 -32.58
CA ALA A 15 27.21 -12.48 -32.67
C ALA A 15 26.65 -12.40 -31.23
N ARG A 16 26.32 -11.19 -30.83
CA ARG A 16 25.64 -10.93 -29.54
C ARG A 16 24.36 -11.76 -29.58
N ALA A 17 24.20 -12.67 -28.63
CA ALA A 17 22.99 -13.48 -28.51
C ALA A 17 21.78 -12.60 -28.66
N GLU A 18 20.84 -13.02 -29.50
CA GLU A 18 19.55 -12.33 -29.67
C GLU A 18 18.93 -12.19 -28.29
N ASN A 19 18.58 -10.98 -27.91
CA ASN A 19 18.00 -10.62 -26.63
C ASN A 19 16.89 -11.62 -26.25
N GLU A 20 17.09 -12.39 -25.18
CA GLU A 20 15.96 -12.84 -24.39
C GLU A 20 15.23 -11.55 -23.98
N ALA A 21 14.02 -11.39 -24.47
CA ALA A 21 13.24 -10.18 -24.22
C ALA A 21 13.08 -10.05 -22.71
N ASP A 22 13.50 -8.91 -22.16
CA ASP A 22 13.26 -8.59 -20.76
C ASP A 22 11.76 -8.79 -20.48
N ILE A 23 11.46 -9.70 -19.56
CA ILE A 23 10.07 -9.92 -19.15
C ILE A 23 9.66 -8.68 -18.39
N ALA A 24 8.60 -8.03 -18.85
CA ALA A 24 8.07 -6.82 -18.23
C ALA A 24 6.57 -6.93 -18.01
N GLU A 25 6.07 -6.27 -16.97
CA GLU A 25 4.66 -6.13 -16.66
C GLU A 25 4.32 -4.68 -16.39
N ASP A 26 3.29 -4.21 -17.05
CA ASP A 26 2.76 -2.86 -16.90
C ASP A 26 1.61 -2.88 -15.89
N ILE A 27 1.78 -2.20 -14.76
CA ILE A 27 0.88 -2.25 -13.61
C ILE A 27 0.40 -0.85 -13.24
N ARG A 28 -0.91 -0.65 -13.22
CA ARG A 28 -1.56 0.48 -12.55
C ARG A 28 -1.78 0.11 -11.10
N PHE A 29 -1.09 0.79 -10.21
CA PHE A 29 -1.11 0.51 -8.77
C PHE A 29 -1.75 1.64 -8.00
N GLY A 30 -2.71 1.31 -7.12
CA GLY A 30 -3.40 2.25 -6.26
C GLY A 30 -3.11 2.01 -4.78
N ASP A 31 -3.17 3.08 -4.00
CA ASP A 31 -3.11 3.07 -2.54
C ASP A 31 -4.20 3.96 -1.96
N PHE A 32 -4.97 3.46 -0.99
CA PHE A 32 -6.10 4.22 -0.48
C PHE A 32 -6.46 3.85 0.97
N ASN A 33 -6.17 4.74 1.91
CA ASN A 33 -6.77 4.68 3.24
C ASN A 33 -8.25 5.07 3.13
N ILE A 34 -9.16 4.10 3.33
CA ILE A 34 -10.59 4.28 3.09
C ILE A 34 -11.35 4.80 4.31
N LEU A 35 -10.70 5.15 5.39
CA LEU A 35 -11.30 5.56 6.67
C LEU A 35 -12.25 4.51 7.25
N ALA A 36 -11.90 3.91 8.37
CA ALA A 36 -12.71 2.93 9.07
C ALA A 36 -14.13 3.46 9.37
N TYR A 37 -15.11 2.56 9.41
CA TYR A 37 -16.44 2.91 9.88
C TYR A 37 -16.37 3.35 11.34
N ARG A 38 -16.63 4.63 11.58
CA ARG A 38 -16.71 5.19 12.94
C ARG A 38 -18.17 5.28 13.33
N ASP A 39 -18.49 4.71 14.49
CA ASP A 39 -19.84 4.73 15.05
C ASP A 39 -20.30 6.18 15.35
N SER A 40 -21.59 6.42 15.21
CA SER A 40 -22.31 7.70 15.32
C SER A 40 -22.08 8.50 16.61
N ASN A 41 -21.40 7.94 17.61
CA ASN A 41 -21.02 8.68 18.82
C ASN A 41 -19.72 9.48 18.69
N ASN A 42 -18.99 9.34 17.59
CA ASN A 42 -17.80 10.12 17.26
C ASN A 42 -17.90 10.61 15.82
N ILE A 43 -18.79 11.57 15.61
CA ILE A 43 -18.71 12.60 14.59
C ILE A 43 -17.67 12.33 13.50
N SER A 44 -17.86 11.26 12.73
CA SER A 44 -17.30 11.27 11.39
C SER A 44 -18.26 12.12 10.55
N PRO A 45 -17.82 13.18 9.91
CA PRO A 45 -18.67 13.97 9.01
C PRO A 45 -19.04 13.19 7.75
N THR A 46 -18.59 11.95 7.61
CA THR A 46 -18.90 11.09 6.47
C THR A 46 -19.48 9.75 6.94
N THR A 47 -20.49 9.27 6.22
CA THR A 47 -21.19 8.03 6.53
C THR A 47 -20.87 6.92 5.54
N TRP A 48 -20.82 5.67 6.01
CA TRP A 48 -20.57 4.51 5.15
C TRP A 48 -21.73 4.29 4.16
N TYR A 49 -22.95 4.41 4.63
CA TYR A 49 -24.16 4.44 3.80
C TYR A 49 -24.63 5.89 3.56
N GLU A 50 -25.89 6.08 3.17
CA GLU A 50 -26.44 7.42 2.98
C GLU A 50 -26.26 8.31 4.24
N PRO A 51 -26.04 9.65 4.09
CA PRO A 51 -26.07 10.39 2.81
C PRO A 51 -24.79 10.38 2.00
N ASP A 52 -23.61 10.05 2.55
CA ASP A 52 -22.33 10.13 1.82
C ASP A 52 -22.08 8.92 0.93
N ASN A 53 -22.69 7.79 1.31
CA ASN A 53 -22.67 6.55 0.51
C ASN A 53 -21.27 6.07 0.12
N ARG A 54 -20.35 6.08 1.09
CA ARG A 54 -18.96 5.68 0.90
C ARG A 54 -18.83 4.23 0.41
N SER A 55 -19.79 3.36 0.82
CA SER A 55 -19.87 1.97 0.38
C SER A 55 -19.98 1.79 -1.14
N GLN A 56 -20.46 2.80 -1.86
CA GLN A 56 -20.51 2.82 -3.32
C GLN A 56 -19.41 3.71 -3.91
N ALA A 57 -19.08 4.81 -3.24
CA ALA A 57 -18.08 5.76 -3.75
C ALA A 57 -16.69 5.14 -3.82
N ILE A 58 -16.27 4.39 -2.79
CA ILE A 58 -14.94 3.76 -2.74
C ILE A 58 -14.76 2.70 -3.85
N PRO A 59 -15.65 1.70 -4.01
CA PRO A 59 -15.59 0.79 -5.14
C PRO A 59 -15.53 1.47 -6.51
N ARG A 60 -16.31 2.55 -6.67
CA ARG A 60 -16.32 3.31 -7.92
C ARG A 60 -14.99 4.02 -8.18
N ILE A 61 -14.38 4.64 -7.16
CA ILE A 61 -13.05 5.25 -7.29
C ILE A 61 -12.02 4.21 -7.76
N ILE A 62 -12.02 3.01 -7.16
CA ILE A 62 -11.12 1.92 -7.54
C ILE A 62 -11.32 1.53 -9.01
N LYS A 63 -12.58 1.32 -9.41
CA LYS A 63 -12.93 0.95 -10.78
C LYS A 63 -12.60 2.04 -11.80
N ASP A 64 -12.96 3.29 -11.51
CA ASP A 64 -12.82 4.41 -12.45
C ASP A 64 -11.34 4.75 -12.71
N ASN A 65 -10.44 4.46 -11.76
CA ASN A 65 -8.99 4.57 -11.95
C ASN A 65 -8.38 3.33 -12.61
N ASP A 66 -9.16 2.28 -12.79
CA ASP A 66 -8.76 1.04 -13.47
C ASP A 66 -7.47 0.42 -12.90
N TRP A 67 -7.27 0.53 -11.59
CA TRP A 67 -6.08 -0.03 -10.95
C TRP A 67 -6.03 -1.55 -11.11
N ASP A 68 -4.87 -2.08 -11.40
CA ASP A 68 -4.65 -3.52 -11.53
C ASP A 68 -4.45 -4.19 -10.17
N VAL A 69 -3.77 -3.47 -9.27
CA VAL A 69 -3.59 -3.82 -7.87
C VAL A 69 -3.85 -2.57 -7.03
N VAL A 70 -4.52 -2.73 -5.88
CA VAL A 70 -4.75 -1.64 -4.94
C VAL A 70 -4.63 -2.09 -3.49
N ASN A 71 -3.87 -1.34 -2.72
CA ASN A 71 -3.74 -1.49 -1.29
C ASN A 71 -4.76 -0.61 -0.57
N LEU A 72 -5.46 -1.18 0.41
CA LEU A 72 -6.44 -0.44 1.20
C LEU A 72 -6.06 -0.47 2.68
N GLN A 73 -6.17 0.67 3.37
CA GLN A 73 -5.96 0.77 4.81
C GLN A 73 -7.27 1.13 5.50
N GLU A 74 -7.32 0.89 6.82
CA GLU A 74 -8.47 1.10 7.68
C GLU A 74 -9.74 0.32 7.29
N VAL A 75 -9.61 -0.81 6.61
CA VAL A 75 -10.77 -1.61 6.22
C VAL A 75 -11.30 -2.37 7.42
N GLN A 76 -12.53 -2.07 7.82
CA GLN A 76 -13.12 -2.64 9.02
C GLN A 76 -13.96 -3.88 8.72
N THR A 77 -13.79 -4.91 9.58
CA THR A 77 -14.73 -6.04 9.65
C THR A 77 -15.94 -5.69 10.51
N ALA A 78 -17.03 -6.44 10.38
CA ALA A 78 -18.14 -6.31 11.29
C ALA A 78 -17.74 -6.70 12.71
N PHE A 79 -18.09 -5.88 13.68
CA PHE A 79 -17.93 -6.20 15.12
C PHE A 79 -19.19 -5.92 15.91
N ARG A 80 -19.32 -6.59 17.06
CA ARG A 80 -20.47 -6.41 17.95
C ARG A 80 -20.25 -5.20 18.85
N ARG A 81 -21.20 -4.27 18.82
CA ARG A 81 -21.24 -3.11 19.73
C ARG A 81 -21.61 -3.51 21.16
N LYS A 82 -21.41 -2.61 22.12
CA LYS A 82 -21.81 -2.81 23.53
C LYS A 82 -23.30 -3.04 23.73
N ASP A 83 -24.14 -2.47 22.87
CA ASP A 83 -25.60 -2.65 22.86
C ASP A 83 -26.05 -3.96 22.20
N GLY A 84 -25.11 -4.76 21.71
CA GLY A 84 -25.36 -6.05 21.06
C GLY A 84 -25.61 -5.96 19.55
N SER A 85 -25.72 -4.77 18.96
CA SER A 85 -25.86 -4.60 17.51
C SER A 85 -24.54 -4.90 16.79
N MET A 86 -24.61 -5.16 15.49
CA MET A 86 -23.42 -5.35 14.65
C MET A 86 -23.12 -4.06 13.87
N THR A 87 -21.84 -3.74 13.71
CA THR A 87 -21.42 -2.72 12.75
C THR A 87 -21.47 -3.25 11.32
N PRO A 88 -21.54 -2.38 10.31
CA PRO A 88 -21.26 -2.79 8.95
C PRO A 88 -19.87 -3.45 8.81
N SER A 89 -19.74 -4.31 7.80
CA SER A 89 -18.46 -4.85 7.38
C SER A 89 -18.07 -4.20 6.06
N GLN A 90 -17.08 -3.29 6.10
CA GLN A 90 -16.62 -2.63 4.90
C GLN A 90 -16.06 -3.63 3.88
N ILE A 91 -15.34 -4.66 4.34
CA ILE A 91 -14.79 -5.67 3.44
C ILE A 91 -15.88 -6.50 2.75
N GLU A 92 -16.95 -6.89 3.46
CA GLU A 92 -18.03 -7.69 2.86
C GLU A 92 -18.86 -6.83 1.88
N ASP A 93 -19.10 -5.56 2.21
CA ASP A 93 -19.79 -4.63 1.31
C ASP A 93 -18.98 -4.40 0.02
N MET A 94 -17.66 -4.25 0.13
CA MET A 94 -16.78 -4.13 -1.05
C MET A 94 -16.78 -5.41 -1.89
N ARG A 95 -16.72 -6.59 -1.27
CA ARG A 95 -16.82 -7.87 -1.98
C ARG A 95 -18.15 -8.04 -2.71
N ALA A 96 -19.23 -7.50 -2.16
CA ALA A 96 -20.55 -7.54 -2.77
C ALA A 96 -20.75 -6.50 -3.89
N SER A 97 -19.83 -5.54 -4.03
CA SER A 97 -19.95 -4.48 -5.00
C SER A 97 -19.73 -4.99 -6.43
N ALA A 98 -20.69 -4.68 -7.33
CA ALA A 98 -20.54 -4.99 -8.75
C ALA A 98 -19.35 -4.25 -9.41
N ASP A 99 -18.97 -3.08 -8.87
CA ASP A 99 -17.83 -2.29 -9.37
C ASP A 99 -16.49 -2.99 -9.10
N LEU A 100 -16.42 -3.92 -8.13
CA LEU A 100 -15.22 -4.68 -7.81
C LEU A 100 -15.29 -6.15 -8.25
N SER A 101 -16.23 -6.51 -9.13
CA SER A 101 -16.42 -7.90 -9.60
C SER A 101 -15.22 -8.48 -10.36
N ALA A 102 -14.30 -7.63 -10.86
CA ALA A 102 -13.07 -8.06 -11.52
C ALA A 102 -11.91 -8.31 -10.52
N TYR A 103 -12.11 -8.01 -9.23
CA TYR A 103 -11.06 -8.07 -8.23
C TYR A 103 -11.23 -9.24 -7.29
N ASP A 104 -10.12 -9.93 -7.03
CA ASP A 104 -9.96 -10.82 -5.89
C ASP A 104 -9.27 -10.07 -4.74
N PHE A 105 -9.41 -10.62 -3.53
CA PHE A 105 -8.95 -9.99 -2.29
C PHE A 105 -7.94 -10.90 -1.60
N ALA A 106 -6.75 -10.38 -1.33
CA ALA A 106 -5.71 -11.06 -0.57
C ALA A 106 -5.52 -10.42 0.81
N ALA A 107 -4.90 -11.18 1.73
CA ALA A 107 -4.51 -10.76 3.06
C ALA A 107 -5.68 -10.20 3.91
N THR A 108 -6.81 -10.89 3.86
CA THR A 108 -8.00 -10.56 4.67
C THR A 108 -8.01 -11.35 5.99
N ASP A 109 -8.96 -11.03 6.87
CA ASP A 109 -9.18 -11.73 8.14
C ASP A 109 -9.41 -13.24 8.02
N LYS A 110 -9.90 -13.69 6.87
CA LYS A 110 -10.17 -15.09 6.58
C LYS A 110 -9.00 -15.79 5.89
N GLU A 111 -8.09 -15.02 5.31
CA GLU A 111 -7.07 -15.53 4.40
C GLU A 111 -5.74 -14.81 4.64
N GLY A 112 -4.74 -15.55 5.12
CA GLY A 112 -3.37 -15.05 5.28
C GLY A 112 -3.07 -14.28 6.57
N CYS A 113 -4.08 -13.65 7.19
CA CYS A 113 -3.93 -12.96 8.46
C CYS A 113 -4.69 -13.72 9.56
N ASN A 114 -4.02 -14.63 10.26
CA ASN A 114 -4.62 -15.42 11.34
C ASN A 114 -4.81 -14.56 12.59
N PHE A 115 -5.78 -13.67 12.56
CA PHE A 115 -6.23 -12.99 13.77
C PHE A 115 -6.92 -14.03 14.67
N SER A 116 -6.31 -14.36 15.80
CA SER A 116 -6.89 -15.28 16.78
C SER A 116 -8.30 -14.81 17.15
N THR A 117 -9.31 -15.59 16.79
CA THR A 117 -10.72 -15.36 17.14
C THR A 117 -11.00 -15.50 18.63
N SER A 118 -10.01 -15.94 19.43
CA SER A 118 -10.11 -16.13 20.89
C SER A 118 -9.98 -14.84 21.70
N ASN A 119 -9.51 -13.77 21.10
CA ASN A 119 -9.51 -12.45 21.72
C ASN A 119 -10.41 -11.54 20.87
N PRO A 120 -11.60 -11.13 21.36
CA PRO A 120 -12.44 -10.19 20.64
C PRO A 120 -11.75 -8.82 20.66
N MET A 121 -10.75 -8.65 19.80
CA MET A 121 -10.14 -7.37 19.53
C MET A 121 -11.21 -6.52 18.82
N PRO A 122 -11.76 -5.49 19.46
CA PRO A 122 -12.96 -4.84 18.96
C PRO A 122 -12.73 -3.96 17.75
N LYS A 123 -11.54 -3.89 17.17
CA LYS A 123 -11.21 -2.98 16.05
C LYS A 123 -9.96 -3.47 15.31
N ILE A 124 -10.07 -4.54 14.55
CA ILE A 124 -8.98 -4.86 13.63
C ILE A 124 -9.27 -4.10 12.34
N TRP A 125 -8.47 -3.09 12.06
CA TRP A 125 -8.41 -2.48 10.76
C TRP A 125 -7.50 -3.34 9.90
N MET A 126 -8.10 -3.91 8.86
CA MET A 126 -7.36 -4.72 7.90
C MET A 126 -6.69 -3.82 6.86
N GLN A 127 -5.66 -4.38 6.27
CA GLN A 127 -5.01 -3.83 5.09
C GLN A 127 -5.10 -4.85 3.95
N PRO A 128 -6.29 -5.08 3.35
CA PRO A 128 -6.41 -6.00 2.24
C PRO A 128 -5.72 -5.46 0.99
N ILE A 129 -5.32 -6.40 0.14
CA ILE A 129 -4.76 -6.15 -1.18
C ILE A 129 -5.77 -6.67 -2.20
N LEU A 130 -6.25 -5.79 -3.08
CA LEU A 130 -7.13 -6.15 -4.17
C LEU A 130 -6.29 -6.25 -5.44
N TYR A 131 -6.60 -7.23 -6.28
CA TYR A 131 -5.92 -7.39 -7.57
C TYR A 131 -6.90 -7.90 -8.63
N LYS A 132 -6.72 -7.46 -9.88
CA LYS A 132 -7.53 -7.96 -11.00
C LYS A 132 -7.26 -9.44 -11.23
N SER A 133 -8.27 -10.25 -11.04
CA SER A 133 -8.16 -11.72 -11.12
C SER A 133 -7.98 -12.25 -12.53
N ASP A 134 -8.25 -11.46 -13.56
CA ASP A 134 -7.96 -11.79 -14.95
C ASP A 134 -6.48 -11.56 -15.32
N LYS A 135 -5.80 -10.60 -14.68
CA LYS A 135 -4.38 -10.29 -14.90
C LYS A 135 -3.44 -11.12 -14.02
N PHE A 136 -3.80 -11.35 -12.77
CA PHE A 136 -2.92 -11.95 -11.77
C PHE A 136 -3.51 -13.19 -11.11
N ALA A 137 -2.62 -14.04 -10.62
CA ALA A 137 -2.94 -15.17 -9.76
C ALA A 137 -2.22 -14.98 -8.42
N LEU A 138 -2.92 -15.23 -7.31
CA LEU A 138 -2.32 -15.25 -5.98
C LEU A 138 -1.46 -16.50 -5.81
N VAL A 139 -0.19 -16.34 -5.47
CA VAL A 139 0.75 -17.44 -5.19
C VAL A 139 0.76 -17.73 -3.69
N THR A 140 0.96 -16.71 -2.88
CA THR A 140 0.93 -16.80 -1.41
C THR A 140 0.64 -15.43 -0.81
N GLN A 141 0.25 -15.41 0.46
CA GLN A 141 -0.12 -14.19 1.17
C GLN A 141 0.11 -14.33 2.66
N GLY A 142 0.16 -13.22 3.37
CA GLY A 142 0.27 -13.21 4.81
C GLY A 142 0.22 -11.81 5.41
N CYS A 143 0.46 -11.73 6.70
CA CYS A 143 0.67 -10.48 7.39
C CYS A 143 1.54 -10.66 8.63
N PHE A 144 2.07 -9.57 9.11
CA PHE A 144 2.83 -9.52 10.35
C PHE A 144 2.52 -8.25 11.13
N VAL A 145 2.74 -8.31 12.43
CA VAL A 145 2.61 -7.15 13.32
C VAL A 145 3.92 -6.36 13.27
N MET A 146 3.84 -5.06 13.16
CA MET A 146 5.01 -4.17 13.17
C MET A 146 5.53 -3.97 14.60
N SER A 147 6.06 -5.05 15.18
CA SER A 147 6.61 -5.11 16.53
C SER A 147 7.84 -6.01 16.58
N GLN A 148 8.55 -6.02 17.73
CA GLN A 148 9.70 -6.91 17.95
C GLN A 148 9.31 -8.40 17.94
N THR A 149 8.02 -8.70 18.01
CA THR A 149 7.43 -10.03 17.90
C THR A 149 6.42 -10.07 16.75
N PRO A 150 6.88 -10.09 15.46
CA PRO A 150 6.01 -9.87 14.29
C PRO A 150 4.88 -10.90 14.14
N ASN A 151 5.01 -12.06 14.76
CA ASN A 151 4.00 -13.13 14.71
C ASN A 151 3.06 -13.14 15.93
N ASP A 152 3.23 -12.22 16.88
CA ASP A 152 2.37 -12.12 18.06
C ASP A 152 1.30 -11.05 17.88
N PHE A 153 0.14 -11.47 17.38
CA PHE A 153 -1.03 -10.58 17.17
C PHE A 153 -1.78 -10.26 18.48
N SER A 154 -1.37 -10.78 19.63
CA SER A 154 -2.00 -10.49 20.92
C SER A 154 -1.46 -9.22 21.58
N GLU A 155 -0.30 -8.74 21.17
CA GLU A 155 0.31 -7.56 21.76
C GLU A 155 -0.41 -6.26 21.38
N THR A 156 -0.38 -5.30 22.30
CA THR A 156 -0.83 -3.92 22.07
C THR A 156 0.34 -2.97 22.25
N SER A 157 0.34 -1.86 21.51
CA SER A 157 1.30 -0.78 21.67
C SER A 157 0.56 0.46 22.20
N PHE A 158 1.04 1.03 23.29
CA PHE A 158 0.41 2.19 23.96
C PHE A 158 -1.09 2.00 24.23
N GLY A 159 -1.54 0.76 24.48
CA GLY A 159 -2.95 0.43 24.72
C GLY A 159 -3.82 0.35 23.46
N TRP A 160 -3.24 0.42 22.28
CA TRP A 160 -3.92 0.26 20.98
C TRP A 160 -3.52 -1.07 20.33
N PRO A 161 -4.39 -1.66 19.47
CA PRO A 161 -4.00 -2.75 18.61
C PRO A 161 -2.75 -2.37 17.82
N ARG A 162 -1.82 -3.31 17.67
CA ARG A 162 -0.61 -3.07 16.90
C ARG A 162 -0.94 -2.89 15.41
N ASN A 163 -0.20 -2.01 14.79
CA ASN A 163 -0.25 -1.85 13.35
C ASN A 163 0.30 -3.11 12.68
N ILE A 164 -0.29 -3.49 11.58
CA ILE A 164 0.12 -4.64 10.79
C ILE A 164 0.57 -4.20 9.40
N THR A 165 1.35 -5.05 8.76
CA THR A 165 1.60 -5.03 7.32
C THR A 165 1.08 -6.32 6.75
N SER A 166 0.30 -6.24 5.69
CA SER A 166 -0.12 -7.39 4.89
C SER A 166 0.71 -7.48 3.62
N TRP A 167 0.76 -8.68 3.03
CA TRP A 167 1.50 -8.90 1.80
C TRP A 167 0.87 -10.00 0.95
N ALA A 168 1.10 -9.91 -0.35
CA ALA A 168 0.75 -10.92 -1.34
C ALA A 168 1.88 -11.11 -2.33
N ARG A 169 2.17 -12.35 -2.73
CA ARG A 169 2.97 -12.70 -3.90
C ARG A 169 2.00 -12.99 -5.03
N LEU A 170 2.06 -12.20 -6.07
CA LEU A 170 1.22 -12.30 -7.25
C LEU A 170 2.04 -12.80 -8.43
N ARG A 171 1.39 -13.53 -9.34
CA ARG A 171 1.97 -13.98 -10.60
C ARG A 171 1.20 -13.41 -11.76
N SER A 172 1.89 -12.76 -12.70
CA SER A 172 1.29 -12.34 -13.97
C SER A 172 0.83 -13.55 -14.78
N LYS A 173 -0.40 -13.49 -15.27
CA LYS A 173 -0.95 -14.50 -16.18
C LYS A 173 -0.46 -14.33 -17.61
N ALA A 174 0.06 -13.15 -17.94
CA ALA A 174 0.57 -12.85 -19.27
C ALA A 174 1.98 -13.41 -19.51
N ASN A 175 2.86 -13.35 -18.49
CA ASN A 175 4.28 -13.66 -18.65
C ASN A 175 4.85 -14.58 -17.57
N SER A 176 4.04 -14.97 -16.57
CA SER A 176 4.40 -15.81 -15.42
C SER A 176 5.38 -15.17 -14.44
N GLY A 177 5.76 -13.90 -14.61
CA GLY A 177 6.59 -13.17 -13.66
C GLY A 177 5.89 -13.02 -12.32
N GLU A 178 6.64 -13.15 -11.24
CA GLU A 178 6.12 -13.02 -9.87
C GLU A 178 6.67 -11.77 -9.21
N PHE A 179 5.85 -11.14 -8.38
CA PHE A 179 6.22 -9.95 -7.62
C PHE A 179 5.50 -9.91 -6.28
N TYR A 180 6.07 -9.18 -5.35
CA TYR A 180 5.47 -8.95 -4.05
C TYR A 180 4.74 -7.59 -3.99
N VAL A 181 3.64 -7.59 -3.26
CA VAL A 181 2.91 -6.39 -2.86
C VAL A 181 2.83 -6.37 -1.35
N PHE A 182 3.27 -5.26 -0.74
CA PHE A 182 3.19 -5.01 0.70
C PHE A 182 2.26 -3.83 0.94
N ASN A 183 1.36 -3.97 1.91
CA ASN A 183 0.39 -2.95 2.31
C ASN A 183 0.57 -2.65 3.80
N THR A 184 0.95 -1.42 4.14
CA THR A 184 1.28 -1.02 5.51
C THR A 184 0.40 0.10 6.01
N HIS A 185 0.25 0.21 7.34
CA HIS A 185 -0.34 1.36 8.00
C HIS A 185 0.44 1.60 9.31
N ILE A 186 1.34 2.56 9.28
CA ILE A 186 2.20 2.93 10.42
C ILE A 186 1.39 3.73 11.43
N ALA A 187 1.73 3.63 12.71
CA ALA A 187 1.02 4.29 13.79
C ALA A 187 0.91 5.80 13.56
N ALA A 188 -0.30 6.34 13.70
CA ALA A 188 -0.52 7.78 13.61
C ALA A 188 0.16 8.52 14.77
N ASN A 189 0.71 9.69 14.50
CA ASN A 189 1.32 10.54 15.52
C ASN A 189 0.26 11.36 16.27
N TYR A 190 -0.29 10.80 17.32
CA TYR A 190 -1.27 11.48 18.19
C TYR A 190 -0.62 12.32 19.28
N GLY A 191 0.51 12.99 19.06
CA GLY A 191 1.18 13.82 20.07
C GLY A 191 0.25 14.50 21.08
N PRO A 192 0.72 15.21 22.11
CA PRO A 192 -0.06 15.68 23.27
C PRO A 192 -1.24 16.62 22.92
N ILE A 193 -1.43 17.00 21.68
CA ILE A 193 -2.42 17.96 21.19
C ILE A 193 -3.62 17.28 20.52
N GLY A 194 -3.96 16.05 20.84
CA GLY A 194 -5.02 15.39 20.08
C GLY A 194 -5.86 14.33 20.80
N GLY A 195 -5.84 14.27 22.09
CA GLY A 195 -6.91 13.58 22.85
C GLY A 195 -6.99 12.05 22.73
N GLY A 196 -6.05 11.36 22.11
CA GLY A 196 -6.07 9.88 22.00
C GLY A 196 -4.83 9.18 22.53
N GLY A 197 -3.71 9.84 22.59
CA GLY A 197 -2.41 9.21 22.81
C GLY A 197 -1.97 9.02 24.27
N GLY A 198 -2.88 9.06 25.23
CA GLY A 198 -2.54 8.69 26.63
C GLY A 198 -1.43 9.53 27.28
N GLY A 199 -1.10 10.72 26.77
CA GLY A 199 -0.03 11.57 27.32
C GLY A 199 1.39 11.18 26.91
N VAL A 200 1.56 10.31 25.91
CA VAL A 200 2.87 9.90 25.38
C VAL A 200 3.54 11.10 24.70
N PRO A 201 4.80 11.44 25.01
CA PRO A 201 5.53 12.50 24.34
C PRO A 201 5.64 12.29 22.83
N ARG A 202 5.61 13.38 22.06
CA ARG A 202 5.74 13.31 20.59
C ARG A 202 6.97 12.54 20.13
N GLN A 203 8.10 12.69 20.82
CA GLN A 203 9.35 12.01 20.46
C GLN A 203 9.23 10.49 20.60
N GLU A 204 8.50 9.99 21.61
CA GLU A 204 8.27 8.55 21.75
C GLU A 204 7.40 8.00 20.61
N TRP A 205 6.42 8.76 20.15
CA TRP A 205 5.64 8.39 18.97
C TRP A 205 6.48 8.32 17.70
N LEU A 206 7.34 9.32 17.48
CA LEU A 206 8.26 9.31 16.34
C LEU A 206 9.22 8.11 16.40
N ASN A 207 9.79 7.83 17.57
CA ASN A 207 10.65 6.68 17.76
C ASN A 207 9.87 5.37 17.46
N HIS A 208 8.63 5.28 17.95
CA HIS A 208 7.79 4.12 17.68
C HIS A 208 7.48 3.93 16.18
N GLN A 209 7.22 4.99 15.45
CA GLN A 209 7.04 4.93 14.00
C GLN A 209 8.30 4.45 13.28
N VAL A 210 9.49 4.92 13.70
CA VAL A 210 10.79 4.48 13.17
C VAL A 210 11.05 3.01 13.51
N ASP A 211 10.71 2.57 14.73
CA ASP A 211 10.82 1.15 15.12
C ASP A 211 9.93 0.28 14.24
N GLN A 212 8.69 0.70 13.95
CA GLN A 212 7.80 0.02 13.04
C GLN A 212 8.37 -0.05 11.61
N ALA A 213 8.96 1.02 11.12
CA ALA A 213 9.63 1.05 9.81
C ALA A 213 10.81 0.07 9.75
N ASN A 214 11.62 -0.02 10.81
CA ASN A 214 12.72 -0.99 10.88
C ASN A 214 12.23 -2.44 10.89
N VAL A 215 11.13 -2.74 11.59
CA VAL A 215 10.52 -4.07 11.56
C VAL A 215 9.98 -4.37 10.15
N LEU A 216 9.30 -3.40 9.51
CA LEU A 216 8.81 -3.52 8.14
C LEU A 216 9.94 -3.90 7.17
N ILE A 217 11.04 -3.15 7.18
CA ILE A 217 12.23 -3.41 6.35
C ILE A 217 12.77 -4.83 6.59
N SER A 218 12.91 -5.21 7.86
CA SER A 218 13.45 -6.53 8.24
C SER A 218 12.56 -7.66 7.75
N GLN A 219 11.24 -7.52 7.89
CA GLN A 219 10.28 -8.53 7.45
C GLN A 219 10.19 -8.63 5.92
N ILE A 220 10.25 -7.51 5.22
CA ILE A 220 10.30 -7.51 3.75
C ILE A 220 11.50 -8.33 3.25
N LYS A 221 12.69 -8.13 3.82
CA LYS A 221 13.90 -8.90 3.47
C LYS A 221 13.78 -10.40 3.73
N VAL A 222 13.02 -10.79 4.75
CA VAL A 222 12.78 -12.21 5.07
C VAL A 222 11.75 -12.82 4.13
N ILE A 223 10.69 -12.06 3.78
CA ILE A 223 9.58 -12.55 2.95
C ILE A 223 10.00 -12.60 1.49
N ASN A 224 10.71 -11.57 1.01
CA ASN A 224 11.22 -11.49 -0.36
C ASN A 224 12.71 -11.88 -0.41
N ASP A 225 13.04 -13.08 0.05
CA ASP A 225 14.40 -13.62 0.06
C ASP A 225 14.90 -14.00 -1.36
N GLU A 226 14.00 -14.12 -2.32
CA GLU A 226 14.29 -14.35 -3.74
C GLU A 226 14.60 -13.05 -4.51
N ASN A 227 14.52 -11.87 -3.88
CA ASN A 227 14.72 -10.56 -4.50
C ASN A 227 13.82 -10.32 -5.73
N LEU A 228 12.59 -10.78 -5.69
CA LEU A 228 11.62 -10.51 -6.74
C LEU A 228 11.24 -9.02 -6.76
N PRO A 229 10.78 -8.50 -7.92
CA PRO A 229 10.19 -7.17 -7.97
C PRO A 229 9.13 -6.98 -6.89
N MET A 230 9.07 -5.78 -6.30
CA MET A 230 8.13 -5.54 -5.21
C MET A 230 7.57 -4.12 -5.21
N MET A 231 6.37 -3.97 -4.68
CA MET A 231 5.71 -2.70 -4.42
C MET A 231 5.31 -2.65 -2.95
N LEU A 232 5.59 -1.54 -2.30
CA LEU A 232 5.15 -1.24 -0.94
C LEU A 232 4.35 0.03 -0.95
N SER A 233 3.14 0.01 -0.41
CA SER A 233 2.39 1.24 -0.20
C SER A 233 1.64 1.25 1.12
N GLY A 234 1.11 2.41 1.48
CA GLY A 234 0.25 2.55 2.64
C GLY A 234 0.26 3.94 3.24
N ASP A 235 -0.49 4.07 4.33
CA ASP A 235 -0.47 5.23 5.20
C ASP A 235 0.71 5.12 6.18
N PHE A 236 1.77 5.88 5.90
CA PHE A 236 2.96 5.94 6.76
C PHE A 236 2.79 6.92 7.91
N ASN A 237 1.69 7.69 7.94
CA ASN A 237 1.46 8.75 8.93
C ASN A 237 2.67 9.70 9.10
N SER A 238 3.50 9.81 8.08
CA SER A 238 4.71 10.65 8.04
C SER A 238 5.07 11.01 6.61
N THR A 239 5.67 12.19 6.45
CA THR A 239 6.25 12.65 5.18
C THR A 239 7.74 12.31 5.13
N PHE A 240 8.35 12.32 3.95
CA PHE A 240 9.81 12.17 3.81
C PHE A 240 10.59 13.35 4.39
N GLU A 241 9.98 14.53 4.43
CA GLU A 241 10.61 15.78 4.86
C GLU A 241 10.64 16.00 6.37
N THR A 242 10.09 15.07 7.14
CA THR A 242 9.96 15.26 8.59
C THR A 242 11.32 15.08 9.28
N THR A 243 11.89 16.15 9.79
CA THR A 243 13.03 16.08 10.74
C THR A 243 12.51 16.12 12.19
N PRO A 244 12.97 15.22 13.09
CA PRO A 244 13.94 14.15 12.90
C PRO A 244 13.39 12.99 12.06
N VAL A 245 14.24 12.03 11.69
CA VAL A 245 13.97 10.85 10.85
C VAL A 245 12.54 10.35 10.97
N SER A 246 11.82 10.29 9.86
CA SER A 246 10.44 9.80 9.79
C SER A 246 10.38 8.32 9.45
N ALA A 247 9.24 7.67 9.65
CA ALA A 247 9.04 6.28 9.23
C ALA A 247 9.19 6.13 7.71
N ALA A 248 8.54 7.01 6.93
CA ALA A 248 8.66 7.01 5.47
C ALA A 248 10.11 7.23 5.02
N GLY A 249 10.83 8.19 5.62
CA GLY A 249 12.25 8.42 5.36
C GLY A 249 13.11 7.22 5.71
N THR A 250 12.86 6.56 6.85
CA THR A 250 13.59 5.36 7.26
C THR A 250 13.45 4.23 6.24
N VAL A 251 12.25 4.02 5.69
CA VAL A 251 12.02 3.00 4.67
C VAL A 251 12.75 3.37 3.37
N LEU A 252 12.67 4.62 2.93
CA LEU A 252 13.35 5.07 1.71
C LEU A 252 14.89 5.00 1.86
N ASP A 253 15.43 5.41 3.01
CA ASP A 253 16.87 5.38 3.32
C ASP A 253 17.42 3.94 3.42
N SER A 254 16.56 2.92 3.46
CA SER A 254 16.99 1.51 3.45
C SER A 254 17.65 1.09 2.14
N GLY A 255 17.47 1.85 1.06
CA GLY A 255 17.96 1.54 -0.28
C GLY A 255 17.24 0.37 -0.95
N LEU A 256 16.10 -0.07 -0.42
CA LEU A 256 15.29 -1.12 -1.04
C LEU A 256 14.29 -0.56 -2.07
N PHE A 257 14.00 0.73 -2.00
CA PHE A 257 12.88 1.33 -2.72
C PHE A 257 13.26 2.67 -3.32
N ILE A 258 12.60 2.99 -4.43
CA ILE A 258 12.47 4.34 -4.96
C ILE A 258 11.07 4.88 -4.65
N ASP A 259 10.97 6.20 -4.43
CA ASP A 259 9.68 6.88 -4.26
C ASP A 259 9.02 7.11 -5.62
N SER A 260 7.79 6.63 -5.79
CA SER A 260 7.09 6.73 -7.06
C SER A 260 6.80 8.18 -7.48
N TYR A 261 6.56 9.09 -6.54
CA TYR A 261 6.35 10.52 -6.85
C TYR A 261 7.60 11.16 -7.46
N ASN A 262 8.76 10.96 -6.83
CA ASN A 262 10.01 11.55 -7.29
C ASN A 262 10.60 10.86 -8.53
N SER A 263 10.21 9.60 -8.78
CA SER A 263 10.73 8.80 -9.91
C SER A 263 9.80 8.82 -11.13
N ALA A 264 8.59 9.38 -11.01
CA ALA A 264 7.63 9.41 -12.10
C ALA A 264 8.12 10.27 -13.27
N GLU A 265 8.01 9.74 -14.50
CA GLU A 265 8.24 10.52 -15.72
C GLU A 265 7.20 11.64 -15.86
N THR A 266 5.97 11.40 -15.40
CA THR A 266 4.86 12.36 -15.44
C THR A 266 4.09 12.36 -14.13
N VAL A 267 3.96 13.53 -13.48
CA VAL A 267 3.04 13.76 -12.37
C VAL A 267 1.76 14.35 -12.94
N LEU A 268 0.68 13.56 -12.98
CA LEU A 268 -0.61 13.98 -13.56
C LEU A 268 -1.36 14.94 -12.62
N THR A 269 -1.38 14.61 -11.34
CA THR A 269 -1.98 15.45 -10.28
C THR A 269 -1.12 15.37 -9.04
N ASP A 270 -0.99 16.50 -8.36
CA ASP A 270 -0.26 16.62 -7.10
C ASP A 270 -1.16 17.21 -6.02
N GLY A 271 -0.83 16.96 -4.76
CA GLY A 271 -1.58 17.47 -3.62
C GLY A 271 -1.34 16.69 -2.33
N PRO A 272 -2.02 17.10 -1.25
CA PRO A 272 -1.97 16.37 0.00
C PRO A 272 -2.70 15.04 -0.11
N THR A 273 -2.18 14.01 0.54
CA THR A 273 -2.87 12.73 0.62
C THR A 273 -3.86 12.66 1.79
N TRP A 274 -3.70 13.48 2.83
CA TRP A 274 -4.66 13.64 3.90
C TRP A 274 -5.49 14.92 3.75
N ASN A 275 -6.77 14.80 3.37
CA ASN A 275 -7.64 15.94 3.06
C ASN A 275 -8.37 16.52 4.28
N GLN A 276 -8.32 15.83 5.44
CA GLN A 276 -8.92 16.28 6.70
C GLN A 276 -10.46 16.44 6.64
N LEU A 277 -11.14 15.87 5.65
CA LEU A 277 -12.58 16.03 5.39
C LEU A 277 -12.99 17.51 5.19
N VAL A 278 -12.13 18.29 4.59
CA VAL A 278 -12.38 19.69 4.24
C VAL A 278 -11.93 19.99 2.83
N GLU A 279 -12.62 20.92 2.16
CA GLU A 279 -12.31 21.30 0.75
C GLU A 279 -10.89 21.87 0.62
N HIS A 280 -10.43 22.58 1.64
CA HIS A 280 -9.10 23.19 1.69
C HIS A 280 -8.45 22.92 3.05
N GLY A 281 -7.84 21.75 3.19
CA GLY A 281 -7.11 21.37 4.38
C GLY A 281 -5.86 22.22 4.64
N ARG A 282 -5.43 22.30 5.89
CA ARG A 282 -4.18 22.98 6.25
C ARG A 282 -2.95 22.12 6.04
N PHE A 283 -3.13 20.81 5.98
CA PHE A 283 -2.06 19.87 5.71
C PHE A 283 -1.79 19.86 4.21
N THR A 284 -0.53 19.95 3.82
CA THR A 284 -0.11 20.00 2.40
C THR A 284 0.84 18.87 2.02
N GLY A 285 1.19 18.01 2.98
CA GLY A 285 2.13 16.92 2.75
C GLY A 285 1.47 15.64 2.23
N LYS A 286 2.32 14.68 1.92
CA LYS A 286 1.93 13.31 1.58
C LYS A 286 2.30 12.40 2.75
N ILE A 287 1.35 11.64 3.29
CA ILE A 287 1.56 10.63 4.33
C ILE A 287 1.23 9.23 3.83
N ASP A 288 0.55 9.16 2.70
CA ASP A 288 0.33 7.94 1.95
C ASP A 288 1.36 7.91 0.81
N HIS A 289 2.10 6.81 0.71
CA HIS A 289 3.21 6.67 -0.22
C HIS A 289 3.12 5.36 -1.00
N ILE A 290 3.55 5.39 -2.27
CA ILE A 290 3.82 4.22 -3.07
C ILE A 290 5.33 4.18 -3.33
N LEU A 291 5.96 3.09 -2.91
CA LEU A 291 7.38 2.82 -3.05
C LEU A 291 7.57 1.59 -3.93
N ILE A 292 8.46 1.69 -4.90
CA ILE A 292 8.75 0.61 -5.86
C ILE A 292 10.12 0.03 -5.53
N GLY A 293 10.22 -1.29 -5.45
CA GLY A 293 11.51 -1.97 -5.23
C GLY A 293 12.51 -1.58 -6.31
N GLU A 294 13.74 -1.21 -5.89
CA GLU A 294 14.77 -0.73 -6.82
C GLU A 294 15.34 -1.86 -7.69
N GLU A 295 15.14 -3.12 -7.29
CA GLU A 295 15.61 -4.28 -8.03
C GLU A 295 15.05 -4.32 -9.46
N ASN A 296 15.89 -4.75 -10.40
CA ASN A 296 15.54 -4.89 -11.82
C ASN A 296 15.11 -3.59 -12.53
N SER A 297 15.49 -2.42 -12.00
CA SER A 297 15.33 -1.12 -12.65
C SER A 297 13.89 -0.84 -13.11
N PRO A 298 12.92 -0.78 -12.21
CA PRO A 298 11.54 -0.47 -12.58
C PRO A 298 11.45 0.94 -13.19
N VAL A 299 10.46 1.13 -14.07
CA VAL A 299 10.17 2.45 -14.64
C VAL A 299 8.84 2.94 -14.11
N VAL A 300 8.83 4.09 -13.43
CA VAL A 300 7.61 4.76 -12.99
C VAL A 300 7.22 5.78 -14.06
N THR A 301 6.17 5.48 -14.82
CA THR A 301 5.75 6.33 -15.94
C THR A 301 4.81 7.46 -15.49
N GLU A 302 3.92 7.18 -14.52
CA GLU A 302 2.94 8.14 -14.03
C GLU A 302 2.76 8.08 -12.52
N TYR A 303 2.43 9.23 -11.94
CA TYR A 303 2.00 9.38 -10.55
C TYR A 303 0.81 10.35 -10.48
N ALA A 304 -0.13 10.08 -9.58
CA ALA A 304 -1.26 10.97 -9.31
C ALA A 304 -1.75 10.88 -7.86
N VAL A 305 -2.12 12.03 -7.30
CA VAL A 305 -3.01 12.08 -6.12
C VAL A 305 -4.45 12.15 -6.64
N VAL A 306 -5.28 11.16 -6.29
CA VAL A 306 -6.67 11.03 -6.75
C VAL A 306 -7.60 11.61 -5.69
N PRO A 307 -8.28 12.73 -5.96
CA PRO A 307 -9.21 13.33 -5.03
C PRO A 307 -10.37 12.38 -4.69
N THR A 308 -10.72 12.29 -3.42
CA THR A 308 -11.82 11.44 -2.92
C THR A 308 -13.03 12.25 -2.47
N MET A 309 -12.97 13.57 -2.68
CA MET A 309 -14.05 14.51 -2.43
C MET A 309 -14.91 14.71 -3.69
N ARG A 310 -16.22 14.73 -3.51
CA ARG A 310 -17.20 15.13 -4.50
C ARG A 310 -17.94 16.36 -4.00
N LYS A 311 -18.25 17.30 -4.88
CA LYS A 311 -19.09 18.47 -4.62
C LYS A 311 -20.34 18.40 -5.48
N ASP A 312 -21.50 18.42 -4.87
CA ASP A 312 -22.78 18.43 -5.56
C ASP A 312 -23.11 19.83 -6.14
N ALA A 313 -24.13 19.89 -6.99
CA ALA A 313 -24.54 21.14 -7.63
C ALA A 313 -25.02 22.24 -6.66
N ASP A 314 -25.48 21.86 -5.47
CA ASP A 314 -25.89 22.77 -4.39
C ASP A 314 -24.70 23.20 -3.50
N GLY A 315 -23.51 22.70 -3.78
CA GLY A 315 -22.28 22.98 -3.02
C GLY A 315 -22.02 22.03 -1.86
N THR A 316 -22.86 21.04 -1.62
CA THR A 316 -22.64 20.01 -0.58
C THR A 316 -21.40 19.18 -0.89
N LEU A 317 -20.54 19.00 0.12
CA LEU A 317 -19.31 18.22 0.01
C LEU A 317 -19.53 16.81 0.56
N HIS A 318 -19.12 15.82 -0.21
CA HIS A 318 -19.10 14.42 0.19
C HIS A 318 -17.69 13.88 0.09
N PHE A 319 -17.23 13.21 1.14
CA PHE A 319 -15.89 12.63 1.19
C PHE A 319 -15.98 11.11 1.25
N ALA A 320 -15.34 10.43 0.32
CA ALA A 320 -15.22 8.98 0.38
C ALA A 320 -14.27 8.54 1.50
N SER A 321 -13.26 9.37 1.80
CA SER A 321 -12.31 9.19 2.90
C SER A 321 -11.77 10.55 3.36
N ASP A 322 -11.16 10.61 4.55
CA ASP A 322 -10.31 11.73 4.98
C ASP A 322 -8.93 11.71 4.33
N HIS A 323 -8.65 10.71 3.49
CA HIS A 323 -7.49 10.64 2.61
C HIS A 323 -7.90 10.77 1.14
N ASN A 324 -7.00 11.32 0.34
CA ASN A 324 -6.99 11.17 -1.11
C ASN A 324 -6.22 9.90 -1.45
N ALA A 325 -6.66 9.19 -2.48
CA ALA A 325 -5.93 8.02 -2.91
C ALA A 325 -4.65 8.42 -3.69
N VAL A 326 -3.70 7.50 -3.77
CA VAL A 326 -2.48 7.66 -4.56
C VAL A 326 -2.49 6.62 -5.67
N SER A 327 -2.06 7.02 -6.86
CA SER A 327 -1.96 6.16 -8.03
C SER A 327 -0.57 6.25 -8.64
N THR A 328 -0.05 5.13 -9.11
CA THR A 328 1.15 5.10 -9.94
C THR A 328 0.99 4.11 -11.09
N HIS A 329 1.68 4.38 -12.18
CA HIS A 329 1.81 3.48 -13.31
C HIS A 329 3.26 3.06 -13.39
N VAL A 330 3.54 1.77 -13.27
CA VAL A 330 4.89 1.22 -13.17
C VAL A 330 5.08 0.05 -14.10
N ILE A 331 6.24 0.00 -14.76
CA ILE A 331 6.71 -1.15 -15.52
C ILE A 331 7.71 -1.88 -14.63
N LEU A 332 7.35 -3.08 -14.20
CA LEU A 332 8.25 -4.00 -13.49
C LEU A 332 9.01 -4.84 -14.50
N HIS A 333 10.28 -5.08 -14.23
CA HIS A 333 11.13 -5.96 -15.02
C HIS A 333 11.57 -7.17 -14.20
N TRP A 334 11.73 -8.31 -14.83
CA TRP A 334 12.35 -9.48 -14.22
C TRP A 334 13.69 -9.74 -14.88
N ALA A 335 14.69 -10.08 -14.07
CA ALA A 335 15.95 -10.56 -14.62
C ALA A 335 15.68 -11.79 -15.50
N PRO A 336 16.32 -11.93 -16.66
CA PRO A 336 16.23 -13.15 -17.43
C PRO A 336 16.70 -14.34 -16.57
N PRO A 337 16.09 -15.52 -16.70
CA PRO A 337 16.51 -16.70 -15.96
C PRO A 337 18.02 -16.95 -16.22
N GLU A 338 18.77 -17.19 -15.15
CA GLU A 338 20.18 -17.58 -15.30
C GLU A 338 20.28 -18.85 -16.16
N ALA A 339 21.10 -18.79 -17.20
CA ALA A 339 21.25 -19.85 -18.20
C ALA A 339 22.03 -21.08 -17.67
#